data_2673c5fad483b322ee03171a3a97c649
#
_entry.id   2673c5fad483b322ee03171a3a97c649
#
_cell.length_a   1.000
_cell.length_b   1.000
_cell.length_c   1.000
_cell.angle_alpha   90.00
_cell.angle_beta   90.00
_cell.angle_gamma   90.00
#
_symmetry.space_group_name_H-M   'P 1'
#
loop_
_entity.id
_entity.type
_entity.pdbx_description
1 polymer ?
#
loop_
_entity_poly.entity_id
_entity_poly.type
_entity_poly.pdbx_seq_one_letter_code
_entity_poly.pdbx_strand_id
1 'polypeptide(L)'
;MDSSRFGCSWLRDLGFTEENWSLRKGSMEDLLAVSYVEKECFPPLEAATEESFRERLKFYGNHFLLLYKGNQLISFVDGFCTKEENLTDLMYENASLHDEEGSWQMIFGVNTVPAYQRRGIASKMLTEFIRMAKEEGRRGLVLTCKKEKIPFYARLGFSLEGLSESVHGNVEWYQMRLKF
;
A
#
# COMPACT_ATOMS: atom_id res chain seq x y z
N MET A 1 21.91 -12.20 8.76
CA MET A 1 20.77 -12.83 8.07
C MET A 1 19.73 -11.75 7.87
N ASP A 2 19.43 -11.45 6.62
CA ASP A 2 18.51 -10.37 6.25
C ASP A 2 17.06 -10.78 6.59
N SER A 3 16.59 -10.34 7.75
CA SER A 3 15.23 -10.61 8.27
C SER A 3 14.14 -9.82 7.52
N SER A 4 14.50 -9.10 6.45
CA SER A 4 13.60 -8.21 5.70
C SER A 4 12.90 -8.87 4.51
N ARG A 5 13.19 -10.14 4.18
CA ARG A 5 12.56 -10.84 3.05
C ARG A 5 11.35 -11.64 3.52
N PHE A 6 10.20 -11.29 2.97
CA PHE A 6 8.96 -12.05 3.14
C PHE A 6 8.92 -13.23 2.15
N GLY A 7 8.23 -14.31 2.53
CA GLY A 7 7.97 -15.41 1.61
C GLY A 7 6.98 -14.99 0.52
N CYS A 8 7.29 -15.32 -0.71
CA CYS A 8 6.37 -15.09 -1.85
C CYS A 8 5.96 -16.41 -2.54
N SER A 9 5.87 -17.51 -1.78
CA SER A 9 5.44 -18.83 -2.26
C SER A 9 4.05 -18.82 -2.90
N TRP A 10 3.18 -17.90 -2.47
CA TRP A 10 1.84 -17.70 -3.02
C TRP A 10 1.82 -17.29 -4.50
N LEU A 11 2.95 -16.83 -5.05
CA LEU A 11 3.06 -16.54 -6.48
C LEU A 11 2.82 -17.80 -7.33
N ARG A 12 3.23 -18.97 -6.85
CA ARG A 12 2.97 -20.25 -7.54
C ARG A 12 1.48 -20.55 -7.60
N ASP A 13 0.73 -20.24 -6.54
CA ASP A 13 -0.73 -20.42 -6.50
C ASP A 13 -1.43 -19.54 -7.54
N LEU A 14 -0.83 -18.41 -7.92
CA LEU A 14 -1.29 -17.50 -8.96
C LEU A 14 -0.77 -17.86 -10.36
N GLY A 15 -0.01 -18.96 -10.50
CA GLY A 15 0.52 -19.43 -11.78
C GLY A 15 1.85 -18.79 -12.21
N PHE A 16 2.53 -18.08 -11.30
CA PHE A 16 3.87 -17.54 -11.55
C PHE A 16 4.92 -18.56 -11.12
N THR A 17 5.50 -19.25 -12.09
CA THR A 17 6.47 -20.34 -11.86
C THR A 17 7.92 -19.90 -11.98
N GLU A 18 8.15 -18.69 -12.49
CA GLU A 18 9.49 -18.15 -12.67
C GLU A 18 10.18 -17.91 -11.32
N GLU A 19 11.46 -18.08 -11.31
CA GLU A 19 12.33 -17.69 -10.20
C GLU A 19 12.63 -16.18 -10.24
N ASN A 20 13.34 -15.64 -9.26
CA ASN A 20 13.73 -14.24 -9.12
C ASN A 20 12.64 -13.27 -8.61
N TRP A 21 11.63 -13.78 -7.95
CA TRP A 21 10.72 -12.94 -7.19
C TRP A 21 11.27 -12.62 -5.81
N SER A 22 11.08 -11.38 -5.36
CA SER A 22 11.40 -10.97 -4.00
C SER A 22 10.34 -10.04 -3.45
N LEU A 23 9.98 -10.26 -2.20
CA LEU A 23 9.06 -9.42 -1.43
C LEU A 23 9.84 -8.84 -0.27
N ARG A 24 9.84 -7.52 -0.11
CA ARG A 24 10.63 -6.84 0.91
C ARG A 24 10.08 -5.47 1.28
N LYS A 25 10.55 -4.90 2.37
CA LYS A 25 10.28 -3.51 2.75
C LYS A 25 11.01 -2.54 1.82
N GLY A 26 10.50 -1.30 1.75
CA GLY A 26 11.07 -0.25 0.92
C GLY A 26 12.27 0.47 1.55
N SER A 27 13.03 1.14 0.72
CA SER A 27 14.13 2.02 1.08
C SER A 27 14.25 3.18 0.10
N MET A 28 15.14 4.14 0.37
CA MET A 28 15.38 5.27 -0.54
C MET A 28 15.87 4.83 -1.94
N GLU A 29 16.47 3.66 -2.06
CA GLU A 29 16.90 3.11 -3.35
C GLU A 29 15.74 2.80 -4.28
N ASP A 30 14.53 2.65 -3.74
CA ASP A 30 13.32 2.31 -4.49
C ASP A 30 12.59 3.53 -5.06
N LEU A 31 13.06 4.75 -4.76
CA LEU A 31 12.36 5.99 -5.09
C LEU A 31 11.92 6.08 -6.56
N LEU A 32 12.83 5.83 -7.49
CA LEU A 32 12.52 5.92 -8.92
C LEU A 32 11.55 4.83 -9.35
N ALA A 33 11.70 3.61 -8.82
CA ALA A 33 10.83 2.48 -9.15
C ALA A 33 9.39 2.71 -8.67
N VAL A 34 9.20 3.14 -7.41
CA VAL A 34 7.85 3.41 -6.88
C VAL A 34 7.20 4.60 -7.60
N SER A 35 7.96 5.65 -7.89
CA SER A 35 7.45 6.81 -8.64
C SER A 35 7.01 6.44 -10.06
N TYR A 36 7.76 5.56 -10.71
CA TYR A 36 7.41 5.06 -12.04
C TYR A 36 6.11 4.24 -12.00
N VAL A 37 6.02 3.26 -11.10
CA VAL A 37 4.83 2.39 -10.98
C VAL A 37 3.59 3.19 -10.63
N GLU A 38 3.70 4.19 -9.75
CA GLU A 38 2.59 5.09 -9.42
C GLU A 38 2.02 5.79 -10.66
N LYS A 39 2.89 6.35 -11.49
CA LYS A 39 2.49 7.03 -12.75
C LYS A 39 1.82 6.09 -13.74
N GLU A 40 2.22 4.81 -13.76
CA GLU A 40 1.58 3.78 -14.59
C GLU A 40 0.19 3.37 -14.08
N CYS A 41 -0.06 3.51 -12.78
CA CYS A 41 -1.27 3.03 -12.12
C CYS A 41 -2.36 4.09 -11.93
N PHE A 42 -1.99 5.38 -11.83
CA PHE A 42 -2.92 6.44 -11.48
C PHE A 42 -2.90 7.60 -12.46
N PRO A 43 -4.06 8.28 -12.69
CA PRO A 43 -4.11 9.54 -13.43
C PRO A 43 -3.22 10.61 -12.79
N PRO A 44 -2.68 11.58 -13.56
CA PRO A 44 -1.78 12.60 -13.02
C PRO A 44 -2.32 13.42 -11.84
N LEU A 45 -3.64 13.62 -11.76
CA LEU A 45 -4.27 14.36 -10.65
C LEU A 45 -4.36 13.54 -9.36
N GLU A 46 -4.21 12.22 -9.43
CA GLU A 46 -4.30 11.30 -8.29
C GLU A 46 -2.93 10.74 -7.89
N ALA A 47 -2.01 10.64 -8.84
CA ALA A 47 -0.68 10.08 -8.62
C ALA A 47 0.14 10.93 -7.65
N ALA A 48 0.78 10.28 -6.68
CA ALA A 48 1.76 10.92 -5.81
C ALA A 48 3.01 11.30 -6.61
N THR A 49 3.62 12.42 -6.25
CA THR A 49 4.83 12.91 -6.92
C THR A 49 6.08 12.16 -6.42
N GLU A 50 7.17 12.22 -7.19
CA GLU A 50 8.47 11.70 -6.77
C GLU A 50 8.92 12.34 -5.45
N GLU A 51 8.73 13.65 -5.28
CA GLU A 51 9.08 14.33 -4.04
C GLU A 51 8.25 13.81 -2.85
N SER A 52 6.95 13.55 -3.06
CA SER A 52 6.11 12.91 -2.05
C SER A 52 6.65 11.53 -1.66
N PHE A 53 7.04 10.70 -2.61
CA PHE A 53 7.64 9.39 -2.33
C PHE A 53 9.00 9.50 -1.67
N ARG A 54 9.80 10.49 -1.98
CA ARG A 54 11.08 10.77 -1.31
C ARG A 54 10.86 10.97 0.19
N GLU A 55 9.91 11.83 0.56
CA GLU A 55 9.56 12.07 1.96
C GLU A 55 8.95 10.82 2.61
N ARG A 56 8.06 10.11 1.93
CA ARG A 56 7.46 8.88 2.44
C ARG A 56 8.51 7.80 2.73
N LEU A 57 9.41 7.53 1.81
CA LEU A 57 10.47 6.53 1.98
C LEU A 57 11.43 6.91 3.10
N LYS A 58 11.71 8.21 3.26
CA LYS A 58 12.54 8.73 4.35
C LYS A 58 11.91 8.50 5.73
N PHE A 59 10.61 8.77 5.89
CA PHE A 59 9.93 8.69 7.17
C PHE A 59 9.40 7.29 7.51
N TYR A 60 8.93 6.55 6.51
CA TYR A 60 8.30 5.23 6.73
C TYR A 60 8.55 4.21 5.61
N GLY A 61 9.76 4.18 5.06
CA GLY A 61 10.13 3.17 4.05
C GLY A 61 9.90 1.73 4.50
N ASN A 62 10.01 1.46 5.81
CA ASN A 62 9.70 0.17 6.43
C ASN A 62 8.20 -0.20 6.38
N HIS A 63 7.32 0.74 6.06
CA HIS A 63 5.88 0.54 5.81
C HIS A 63 5.53 0.56 4.32
N PHE A 64 6.52 0.38 3.46
CA PHE A 64 6.35 -0.02 2.07
C PHE A 64 6.57 -1.52 1.95
N LEU A 65 5.67 -2.22 1.29
CA LEU A 65 5.85 -3.60 0.89
C LEU A 65 6.01 -3.66 -0.62
N LEU A 66 7.14 -4.13 -1.10
CA LEU A 66 7.53 -4.11 -2.51
C LEU A 66 7.69 -5.52 -3.06
N LEU A 67 7.05 -5.81 -4.19
CA LEU A 67 7.22 -7.05 -4.94
C LEU A 67 8.03 -6.79 -6.20
N TYR A 68 9.20 -7.39 -6.28
CA TYR A 68 10.09 -7.34 -7.43
C TYR A 68 10.14 -8.67 -8.18
N LYS A 69 10.29 -8.59 -9.50
CA LYS A 69 10.73 -9.68 -10.36
C LYS A 69 12.09 -9.28 -10.97
N GLY A 70 13.17 -9.90 -10.50
CA GLY A 70 14.51 -9.41 -10.79
C GLY A 70 14.67 -7.98 -10.31
N ASN A 71 15.00 -7.07 -11.21
CA ASN A 71 15.18 -5.65 -10.93
C ASN A 71 13.92 -4.80 -11.21
N GLN A 72 12.85 -5.41 -11.66
CA GLN A 72 11.61 -4.71 -11.99
C GLN A 72 10.66 -4.72 -10.80
N LEU A 73 10.22 -3.55 -10.33
CA LEU A 73 9.14 -3.42 -9.37
C LEU A 73 7.80 -3.74 -10.07
N ILE A 74 7.09 -4.73 -9.54
CA ILE A 74 5.82 -5.20 -10.10
C ILE A 74 4.62 -4.65 -9.34
N SER A 75 4.72 -4.61 -8.01
CA SER A 75 3.62 -4.16 -7.15
C SER A 75 4.16 -3.59 -5.86
N PHE A 76 3.45 -2.60 -5.29
CA PHE A 76 3.73 -2.15 -3.94
C PHE A 76 2.47 -1.69 -3.22
N VAL A 77 2.54 -1.75 -1.90
CA VAL A 77 1.57 -1.17 -0.98
C VAL A 77 2.33 -0.25 -0.04
N ASP A 78 1.82 0.95 0.19
CA ASP A 78 2.41 1.89 1.14
C ASP A 78 1.37 2.57 2.02
N GLY A 79 1.84 3.03 3.16
CA GLY A 79 1.07 3.83 4.09
C GLY A 79 1.81 3.97 5.40
N PHE A 80 1.41 4.93 6.23
CA PHE A 80 2.07 5.19 7.50
C PHE A 80 1.24 4.76 8.71
N CYS A 81 1.83 4.77 9.89
CA CYS A 81 1.15 4.52 11.15
C CYS A 81 0.79 5.83 11.85
N THR A 82 -0.31 5.82 12.61
CA THR A 82 -0.79 6.98 13.35
C THR A 82 -1.71 6.56 14.51
N LYS A 83 -1.88 7.46 15.48
CA LYS A 83 -2.89 7.32 16.54
C LYS A 83 -4.27 7.80 16.09
N GLU A 84 -4.33 8.58 15.02
CA GLU A 84 -5.58 9.07 14.44
C GLU A 84 -6.41 7.92 13.83
N GLU A 85 -7.71 7.95 14.10
CA GLU A 85 -8.61 6.88 13.65
C GLU A 85 -8.99 7.00 12.17
N ASN A 86 -9.06 8.22 11.64
CA ASN A 86 -9.53 8.48 10.28
C ASN A 86 -8.39 8.94 9.37
N LEU A 87 -8.45 8.51 8.13
CA LEU A 87 -7.52 8.91 7.10
C LEU A 87 -7.92 10.28 6.54
N THR A 88 -6.97 11.22 6.51
CA THR A 88 -7.18 12.59 6.02
C THR A 88 -6.25 12.92 4.86
N ASP A 89 -6.61 13.92 4.04
CA ASP A 89 -5.78 14.36 2.92
C ASP A 89 -4.40 14.86 3.39
N LEU A 90 -4.33 15.49 4.57
CA LEU A 90 -3.05 15.95 5.14
C LEU A 90 -2.04 14.81 5.35
N MET A 91 -2.51 13.59 5.61
CA MET A 91 -1.64 12.42 5.78
C MET A 91 -0.93 12.03 4.48
N TYR A 92 -1.58 12.23 3.32
CA TYR A 92 -0.94 12.01 2.01
C TYR A 92 0.13 13.05 1.72
N GLU A 93 -0.06 14.29 2.20
CA GLU A 93 0.80 15.44 1.92
C GLU A 93 1.99 15.56 2.87
N ASN A 94 1.86 15.04 4.09
CA ASN A 94 2.84 15.23 5.15
C ASN A 94 3.30 13.90 5.77
N ALA A 95 4.36 13.33 5.21
CA ALA A 95 4.94 12.08 5.69
C ALA A 95 5.50 12.16 7.13
N SER A 96 5.83 13.37 7.62
CA SER A 96 6.33 13.57 8.98
C SER A 96 5.27 13.32 10.07
N LEU A 97 4.01 13.17 9.71
CA LEU A 97 2.93 12.77 10.62
C LEU A 97 2.98 11.27 10.98
N HIS A 98 3.87 10.51 10.34
CA HIS A 98 4.10 9.13 10.73
C HIS A 98 4.51 9.00 12.19
N ASP A 99 3.83 8.09 12.90
CA ASP A 99 4.14 7.71 14.28
C ASP A 99 4.30 6.20 14.35
N GLU A 100 5.53 5.73 14.52
CA GLU A 100 5.83 4.29 14.60
C GLU A 100 5.07 3.59 15.73
N GLU A 101 4.70 4.31 16.80
CA GLU A 101 3.88 3.81 17.90
C GLU A 101 2.36 3.96 17.63
N GLY A 102 1.99 4.38 16.43
CA GLY A 102 0.59 4.57 16.03
C GLY A 102 -0.20 3.27 16.04
N SER A 103 -1.43 3.33 16.52
CA SER A 103 -2.32 2.16 16.63
C SER A 103 -2.92 1.71 15.29
N TRP A 104 -2.94 2.59 14.29
CA TRP A 104 -3.57 2.35 13.00
C TRP A 104 -2.54 2.40 11.88
N GLN A 105 -2.58 1.39 11.01
CA GLN A 105 -1.86 1.40 9.74
C GLN A 105 -2.77 2.01 8.68
N MET A 106 -2.40 3.18 8.15
CA MET A 106 -3.06 3.75 6.97
C MET A 106 -2.53 3.08 5.70
N ILE A 107 -3.37 2.98 4.68
CA ILE A 107 -2.99 2.53 3.33
C ILE A 107 -3.21 3.70 2.38
N PHE A 108 -2.14 4.18 1.74
CA PHE A 108 -2.19 5.30 0.79
C PHE A 108 -2.21 4.83 -0.66
N GLY A 109 -1.46 3.80 -1.00
CA GLY A 109 -1.37 3.27 -2.35
C GLY A 109 -1.38 1.75 -2.39
N VAL A 110 -2.08 1.23 -3.40
CA VAL A 110 -2.07 -0.19 -3.76
C VAL A 110 -1.86 -0.25 -5.27
N ASN A 111 -0.66 -0.58 -5.68
CA ASN A 111 -0.19 -0.44 -7.05
C ASN A 111 0.27 -1.77 -7.61
N THR A 112 -0.13 -2.08 -8.83
CA THR A 112 0.40 -3.20 -9.62
C THR A 112 0.54 -2.73 -11.05
N VAL A 113 1.72 -2.93 -11.67
CA VAL A 113 1.95 -2.52 -13.06
C VAL A 113 0.90 -3.15 -13.99
N PRO A 114 0.46 -2.46 -15.05
CA PRO A 114 -0.65 -2.90 -15.90
C PRO A 114 -0.53 -4.34 -16.41
N ALA A 115 0.67 -4.76 -16.82
CA ALA A 115 0.93 -6.12 -17.35
C ALA A 115 0.66 -7.25 -16.33
N TYR A 116 0.61 -6.93 -15.06
CA TYR A 116 0.42 -7.91 -13.96
C TYR A 116 -0.91 -7.70 -13.20
N GLN A 117 -1.74 -6.75 -13.62
CA GLN A 117 -3.04 -6.51 -13.00
C GLN A 117 -4.02 -7.66 -13.26
N ARG A 118 -5.05 -7.76 -12.40
CA ARG A 118 -6.15 -8.74 -12.49
C ARG A 118 -5.68 -10.21 -12.45
N ARG A 119 -4.53 -10.46 -11.86
CA ARG A 119 -3.95 -11.80 -11.68
C ARG A 119 -3.81 -12.17 -10.19
N GLY A 120 -4.46 -11.42 -9.29
CA GLY A 120 -4.50 -11.72 -7.85
C GLY A 120 -3.34 -11.15 -7.03
N ILE A 121 -2.37 -10.47 -7.64
CA ILE A 121 -1.19 -9.92 -6.94
C ILE A 121 -1.61 -8.92 -5.87
N ALA A 122 -2.46 -7.94 -6.20
CA ALA A 122 -2.88 -6.91 -5.25
C ALA A 122 -3.54 -7.50 -3.99
N SER A 123 -4.39 -8.53 -4.14
CA SER A 123 -5.00 -9.23 -3.01
C SER A 123 -3.96 -9.88 -2.10
N LYS A 124 -2.96 -10.51 -2.67
CA LYS A 124 -1.88 -11.18 -1.92
C LYS A 124 -0.96 -10.17 -1.25
N MET A 125 -0.61 -9.08 -1.94
CA MET A 125 0.16 -7.97 -1.37
C MET A 125 -0.55 -7.36 -0.16
N LEU A 126 -1.85 -7.12 -0.27
CA LEU A 126 -2.66 -6.61 0.85
C LEU A 126 -2.76 -7.63 2.00
N THR A 127 -2.90 -8.92 1.70
CA THR A 127 -2.89 -9.97 2.73
C THR A 127 -1.59 -9.95 3.53
N GLU A 128 -0.44 -9.81 2.85
CA GLU A 128 0.86 -9.69 3.52
C GLU A 128 0.99 -8.37 4.31
N PHE A 129 0.49 -7.27 3.77
CA PHE A 129 0.51 -5.97 4.45
C PHE A 129 -0.37 -5.97 5.71
N ILE A 130 -1.55 -6.62 5.65
CA ILE A 130 -2.43 -6.86 6.80
C ILE A 130 -1.71 -7.70 7.86
N ARG A 131 -1.03 -8.78 7.44
CA ARG A 131 -0.26 -9.63 8.34
C ARG A 131 0.84 -8.84 9.06
N MET A 132 1.60 -8.00 8.33
CA MET A 132 2.62 -7.12 8.90
C MET A 132 2.04 -6.22 9.99
N ALA A 133 0.96 -5.51 9.69
CA ALA A 133 0.30 -4.61 10.65
C ALA A 133 -0.17 -5.36 11.91
N LYS A 134 -0.68 -6.58 11.76
CA LYS A 134 -1.11 -7.42 12.87
C LYS A 134 0.06 -7.89 13.74
N GLU A 135 1.16 -8.31 13.12
CA GLU A 135 2.38 -8.72 13.81
C GLU A 135 3.05 -7.56 14.55
N GLU A 136 2.93 -6.34 14.03
CA GLU A 136 3.38 -5.11 14.69
C GLU A 136 2.45 -4.64 15.82
N GLY A 137 1.35 -5.36 16.09
CA GLY A 137 0.43 -5.05 17.19
C GLY A 137 -0.50 -3.88 16.91
N ARG A 138 -0.73 -3.52 15.64
CA ARG A 138 -1.70 -2.48 15.28
C ARG A 138 -3.13 -2.92 15.60
N ARG A 139 -4.03 -1.98 15.80
CA ARG A 139 -5.47 -2.23 16.01
C ARG A 139 -6.20 -2.58 14.71
N GLY A 140 -5.63 -2.24 13.58
CA GLY A 140 -6.18 -2.49 12.27
C GLY A 140 -5.62 -1.56 11.20
N LEU A 141 -6.28 -1.56 10.04
CA LEU A 141 -5.91 -0.76 8.88
C LEU A 141 -7.08 0.11 8.41
N VAL A 142 -6.74 1.28 7.85
CA VAL A 142 -7.70 2.23 7.29
C VAL A 142 -7.26 2.64 5.90
N LEU A 143 -8.20 2.72 4.97
CA LEU A 143 -7.98 3.22 3.62
C LEU A 143 -9.15 4.06 3.14
N THR A 144 -8.94 4.80 2.07
CA THR A 144 -10.00 5.36 1.26
C THR A 144 -9.93 4.79 -0.16
N CYS A 145 -11.07 4.56 -0.78
CA CYS A 145 -11.14 4.03 -2.13
C CYS A 145 -12.33 4.60 -2.92
N LYS A 146 -12.27 4.48 -4.23
CA LYS A 146 -13.40 4.77 -5.10
C LYS A 146 -14.50 3.72 -4.94
N LYS A 147 -15.74 4.09 -5.21
CA LYS A 147 -16.93 3.25 -5.02
C LYS A 147 -16.80 1.85 -5.63
N GLU A 148 -16.29 1.77 -6.85
CA GLU A 148 -16.10 0.51 -7.57
C GLU A 148 -15.07 -0.45 -6.93
N LYS A 149 -14.21 0.05 -6.03
CA LYS A 149 -13.23 -0.76 -5.30
C LYS A 149 -13.73 -1.33 -3.98
N ILE A 150 -14.87 -0.84 -3.48
CA ILE A 150 -15.44 -1.32 -2.21
C ILE A 150 -15.58 -2.85 -2.15
N PRO A 151 -16.12 -3.54 -3.18
CA PRO A 151 -16.23 -5.00 -3.13
C PRO A 151 -14.87 -5.72 -3.05
N PHE A 152 -13.83 -5.16 -3.65
CA PHE A 152 -12.48 -5.71 -3.59
C PHE A 152 -11.94 -5.70 -2.15
N TYR A 153 -12.01 -4.56 -1.47
CA TYR A 153 -11.53 -4.45 -0.09
C TYR A 153 -12.44 -5.19 0.90
N ALA A 154 -13.74 -5.23 0.66
CA ALA A 154 -14.67 -5.99 1.49
C ALA A 154 -14.33 -7.48 1.54
N ARG A 155 -13.90 -8.08 0.41
CA ARG A 155 -13.43 -9.48 0.37
C ARG A 155 -12.17 -9.74 1.21
N LEU A 156 -11.40 -8.70 1.51
CA LEU A 156 -10.21 -8.77 2.39
C LEU A 156 -10.54 -8.49 3.86
N GLY A 157 -11.82 -8.29 4.19
CA GLY A 157 -12.28 -8.08 5.56
C GLY A 157 -12.47 -6.63 5.97
N PHE A 158 -12.30 -5.66 5.04
CA PHE A 158 -12.58 -4.26 5.33
C PHE A 158 -14.08 -3.99 5.34
N SER A 159 -14.54 -3.22 6.32
CA SER A 159 -15.91 -2.73 6.43
C SER A 159 -16.01 -1.30 5.89
N LEU A 160 -17.06 -1.01 5.14
CA LEU A 160 -17.36 0.33 4.65
C LEU A 160 -17.84 1.22 5.80
N GLU A 161 -17.25 2.41 5.94
CA GLU A 161 -17.64 3.41 6.93
C GLU A 161 -18.38 4.62 6.33
N GLY A 162 -18.48 4.70 5.00
CA GLY A 162 -19.19 5.76 4.28
C GLY A 162 -18.25 6.70 3.52
N LEU A 163 -18.80 7.83 3.09
CA LEU A 163 -18.04 8.87 2.39
C LEU A 163 -16.97 9.44 3.29
N SER A 164 -15.77 9.56 2.76
CA SER A 164 -14.64 10.27 3.36
C SER A 164 -14.78 11.77 3.12
N GLU A 165 -14.16 12.57 3.96
CA GLU A 165 -14.01 14.03 3.74
C GLU A 165 -12.95 14.38 2.69
N SER A 166 -12.24 13.39 2.14
CA SER A 166 -11.20 13.59 1.12
C SER A 166 -11.78 14.18 -0.15
N VAL A 167 -11.08 15.18 -0.68
CA VAL A 167 -11.40 15.84 -1.97
C VAL A 167 -10.30 15.59 -3.00
N HIS A 168 -9.38 14.67 -2.75
CA HIS A 168 -8.25 14.36 -3.61
C HIS A 168 -8.70 13.98 -5.02
N GLY A 169 -8.10 14.60 -6.03
CA GLY A 169 -8.40 14.33 -7.44
C GLY A 169 -9.82 14.69 -7.89
N ASN A 170 -10.58 15.47 -7.10
CA ASN A 170 -11.97 15.84 -7.36
C ASN A 170 -12.92 14.66 -7.57
N VAL A 171 -12.70 13.56 -6.87
CA VAL A 171 -13.56 12.36 -6.87
C VAL A 171 -14.03 12.03 -5.46
N GLU A 172 -15.12 11.27 -5.38
CA GLU A 172 -15.64 10.76 -4.12
C GLU A 172 -14.78 9.60 -3.60
N TRP A 173 -14.37 9.69 -2.35
CA TRP A 173 -13.63 8.65 -1.63
C TRP A 173 -14.45 8.07 -0.50
N TYR A 174 -14.39 6.76 -0.33
CA TYR A 174 -15.08 6.01 0.72
C TYR A 174 -14.07 5.44 1.70
N GLN A 175 -14.26 5.70 2.98
CA GLN A 175 -13.40 5.14 4.01
C GLN A 175 -13.80 3.71 4.32
N MET A 176 -12.81 2.85 4.41
CA MET A 176 -12.96 1.45 4.81
C MET A 176 -11.94 1.12 5.91
N ARG A 177 -12.34 0.26 6.84
CA ARG A 177 -11.53 -0.14 7.98
C ARG A 177 -11.56 -1.64 8.18
N LEU A 178 -10.39 -2.20 8.50
CA LEU A 178 -10.24 -3.56 8.99
C LEU A 178 -9.77 -3.49 10.45
N LYS A 179 -10.48 -4.12 11.37
CA LYS A 179 -10.11 -4.23 12.79
C LYS A 179 -9.62 -5.64 13.08
N PHE A 180 -8.59 -5.72 13.91
CA PHE A 180 -8.05 -6.98 14.42
C PHE A 180 -8.73 -7.42 15.70
#